data_c0e9a50b786f8cf99a42faf8ce285b69
#
_entry.id   c0e9a50b786f8cf99a42faf8ce285b69
#
_cell.length_a   1.000
_cell.length_b   1.000
_cell.length_c   1.000
_cell.angle_alpha   90.00
_cell.angle_beta   90.00
_cell.angle_gamma   90.00
#
_symmetry.space_group_name_H-M   'P 1'
#
loop_
_entity.id
_entity.type
_entity.pdbx_description
1 polymer ?
#
loop_
_entity_poly.entity_id
_entity_poly.type
_entity_poly.pdbx_seq_one_letter_code
_entity_poly.pdbx_strand_id
1 'polypeptide(L)'
;LPSGEIKIPSNTTVYLAPGAVVRAKLCVDRAKNVRIIGRGILANPLRGVEITYSKNVLVEGITMVNPQHYTVFGGESSDITVRNIKSFSRHGWSDGIDLMSCRDVTIDNIFLRNSDDCIALYNHRWWYWGGSRHIRIGRAKLWADVAHPFNFGCHGDDRSRRGEVLSDVVVTDCDVLNEDGDGIFSVRCGDKNRLRDIHFENIRIEEIERGALFSLRVLFSEKYNRAPGNSIRDVSFKDIHFTGDESHLIPSDITHYDAERRVEDITFENVTVNGRPFDPEREIIYKTSTVDTTH
;
A
#
# COMPACT_ATOMS: atom_id res chain seq x y z
N LEU A 1 21.38 -17.94 11.33
CA LEU A 1 20.93 -18.58 10.09
C LEU A 1 20.68 -17.49 9.05
N PRO A 2 21.39 -17.44 7.93
CA PRO A 2 21.21 -16.38 6.94
C PRO A 2 19.90 -16.59 6.25
N SER A 3 18.83 -16.65 6.36
CA SER A 3 17.51 -16.91 5.78
C SER A 3 16.63 -17.84 6.61
N GLY A 4 16.85 -17.87 7.91
CA GLY A 4 16.01 -18.67 8.79
C GLY A 4 14.54 -18.25 8.75
N GLU A 5 13.67 -19.21 8.97
CA GLU A 5 12.26 -19.01 9.19
C GLU A 5 11.90 -19.45 10.61
N ILE A 6 11.15 -18.63 11.32
CA ILE A 6 10.58 -18.98 12.62
C ILE A 6 9.07 -19.08 12.44
N LYS A 7 8.54 -20.28 12.49
CA LYS A 7 7.10 -20.54 12.44
C LYS A 7 6.48 -20.27 13.79
N ILE A 8 5.43 -19.46 13.81
CA ILE A 8 4.75 -19.04 15.02
C ILE A 8 3.36 -19.68 15.05
N PRO A 9 3.13 -20.59 15.99
CA PRO A 9 1.83 -21.28 16.10
C PRO A 9 0.76 -20.37 16.73
N SER A 10 -0.50 -20.82 16.69
CA SER A 10 -1.61 -20.12 17.33
C SER A 10 -1.41 -19.92 18.83
N ASN A 11 -2.04 -18.87 19.36
CA ASN A 11 -2.02 -18.50 20.78
C ASN A 11 -0.61 -18.22 21.33
N THR A 12 0.28 -17.69 20.49
CA THR A 12 1.69 -17.44 20.85
C THR A 12 1.98 -15.94 20.87
N THR A 13 2.73 -15.54 21.87
CA THR A 13 3.37 -14.21 21.91
C THR A 13 4.87 -14.37 21.70
N VAL A 14 5.39 -13.75 20.66
CA VAL A 14 6.81 -13.59 20.41
C VAL A 14 7.22 -12.22 20.93
N TYR A 15 8.14 -12.17 21.86
CA TYR A 15 8.69 -10.94 22.40
C TYR A 15 10.13 -10.74 21.95
N LEU A 16 10.35 -9.69 21.14
CA LEU A 16 11.69 -9.26 20.76
C LEU A 16 12.18 -8.22 21.78
N ALA A 17 13.00 -8.65 22.72
CA ALA A 17 13.53 -7.75 23.76
C ALA A 17 14.33 -6.59 23.17
N PRO A 18 14.41 -5.44 23.85
CA PRO A 18 15.32 -4.37 23.47
C PRO A 18 16.76 -4.88 23.36
N GLY A 19 17.43 -4.53 22.25
CA GLY A 19 18.78 -5.03 21.94
C GLY A 19 18.84 -6.41 21.27
N ALA A 20 17.76 -7.16 21.22
CA ALA A 20 17.73 -8.42 20.48
C ALA A 20 17.79 -8.17 18.96
N VAL A 21 18.63 -8.93 18.27
CA VAL A 21 18.75 -8.90 16.80
C VAL A 21 18.47 -10.30 16.26
N VAL A 22 17.40 -10.42 15.49
CA VAL A 22 16.96 -11.68 14.88
C VAL A 22 17.15 -11.61 13.37
N ARG A 23 17.81 -12.63 12.80
CA ARG A 23 18.07 -12.75 11.35
C ARG A 23 17.23 -13.87 10.76
N ALA A 24 15.93 -13.74 10.88
CA ALA A 24 14.98 -14.71 10.39
C ALA A 24 13.66 -14.03 10.00
N LYS A 25 12.94 -14.64 9.06
CA LYS A 25 11.55 -14.32 8.77
C LYS A 25 10.65 -14.85 9.90
N LEU A 26 9.70 -14.05 10.37
CA LEU A 26 8.67 -14.50 11.29
C LEU A 26 7.43 -14.90 10.49
N CYS A 27 7.05 -16.17 10.56
CA CYS A 27 5.99 -16.75 9.74
C CYS A 27 4.78 -17.15 10.58
N VAL A 28 3.65 -16.49 10.35
CA VAL A 28 2.34 -16.77 10.94
C VAL A 28 1.46 -17.34 9.83
N ASP A 29 1.44 -18.67 9.69
CA ASP A 29 0.66 -19.35 8.67
C ASP A 29 -0.44 -20.21 9.31
N ARG A 30 -1.68 -20.05 8.86
CA ARG A 30 -2.88 -20.74 9.37
C ARG A 30 -3.00 -20.71 10.89
N ALA A 31 -2.64 -19.59 11.49
CA ALA A 31 -2.61 -19.40 12.94
C ALA A 31 -3.61 -18.35 13.40
N LYS A 32 -3.94 -18.39 14.69
CA LYS A 32 -4.86 -17.43 15.33
C LYS A 32 -4.28 -16.93 16.65
N ASN A 33 -4.65 -15.69 17.02
CA ASN A 33 -4.27 -15.09 18.29
C ASN A 33 -2.74 -15.03 18.47
N VAL A 34 -2.04 -14.45 17.52
CA VAL A 34 -0.58 -14.29 17.53
C VAL A 34 -0.21 -12.86 17.82
N ARG A 35 0.78 -12.68 18.67
CA ARG A 35 1.35 -11.35 18.96
C ARG A 35 2.86 -11.39 18.74
N ILE A 36 3.36 -10.48 17.91
CA ILE A 36 4.79 -10.25 17.70
C ILE A 36 5.05 -8.84 18.22
N ILE A 37 5.67 -8.75 19.37
CA ILE A 37 5.80 -7.48 20.10
C ILE A 37 7.22 -7.26 20.61
N GLY A 38 7.53 -6.02 20.94
CA GLY A 38 8.79 -5.66 21.59
C GLY A 38 9.50 -4.51 20.91
N ARG A 39 10.80 -4.39 21.19
CA ARG A 39 11.66 -3.31 20.64
C ARG A 39 12.96 -3.86 20.06
N GLY A 40 12.99 -5.14 19.72
CA GLY A 40 14.11 -5.75 19.04
C GLY A 40 14.10 -5.48 17.54
N ILE A 41 15.10 -6.00 16.86
CA ILE A 41 15.39 -5.76 15.46
C ILE A 41 15.26 -7.08 14.68
N LEU A 42 14.54 -7.07 13.55
CA LEU A 42 14.69 -8.06 12.49
C LEU A 42 15.70 -7.51 11.48
N ALA A 43 16.85 -8.16 11.36
CA ALA A 43 17.94 -7.69 10.51
C ALA A 43 18.14 -8.62 9.30
N ASN A 44 18.09 -8.06 8.10
CA ASN A 44 18.27 -8.73 6.82
C ASN A 44 17.43 -10.02 6.64
N PRO A 45 16.15 -10.06 7.06
CA PRO A 45 15.30 -11.22 6.77
C PRO A 45 14.96 -11.26 5.27
N LEU A 46 14.63 -12.43 4.74
CA LEU A 46 14.09 -12.53 3.38
C LEU A 46 12.79 -11.73 3.23
N ARG A 47 11.88 -11.87 4.20
CA ARG A 47 10.73 -11.01 4.49
C ARG A 47 10.69 -10.79 6.00
N GLY A 48 10.15 -9.69 6.47
CA GLY A 48 10.10 -9.41 7.90
C GLY A 48 9.09 -10.31 8.62
N VAL A 49 7.82 -9.96 8.56
CA VAL A 49 6.69 -10.73 9.12
C VAL A 49 5.77 -11.15 7.98
N GLU A 50 5.49 -12.44 7.90
CA GLU A 50 4.58 -13.03 6.91
C GLU A 50 3.33 -13.59 7.63
N ILE A 51 2.15 -13.10 7.24
CA ILE A 51 0.85 -13.41 7.88
C ILE A 51 -0.07 -14.00 6.81
N THR A 52 -0.23 -15.33 6.79
CA THR A 52 -0.97 -16.00 5.73
C THR A 52 -2.07 -16.89 6.28
N TYR A 53 -3.28 -16.82 5.70
CA TYR A 53 -4.44 -17.59 6.11
C TYR A 53 -4.72 -17.54 7.63
N SER A 54 -4.43 -16.37 8.24
CA SER A 54 -4.37 -16.23 9.70
C SER A 54 -5.38 -15.19 10.18
N LYS A 55 -5.66 -15.21 11.48
CA LYS A 55 -6.64 -14.32 12.10
C LYS A 55 -6.18 -13.83 13.47
N ASN A 56 -6.50 -12.55 13.76
CA ASN A 56 -6.16 -11.90 15.02
C ASN A 56 -4.65 -11.92 15.28
N VAL A 57 -3.93 -11.11 14.46
CA VAL A 57 -2.47 -11.02 14.52
C VAL A 57 -2.06 -9.58 14.83
N LEU A 58 -1.25 -9.40 15.86
CA LEU A 58 -0.66 -8.12 16.25
C LEU A 58 0.84 -8.12 15.97
N VAL A 59 1.31 -7.10 15.24
CA VAL A 59 2.73 -6.78 15.06
C VAL A 59 2.99 -5.39 15.65
N GLU A 60 3.80 -5.30 16.69
CA GLU A 60 3.97 -4.05 17.43
C GLU A 60 5.42 -3.78 17.89
N GLY A 61 5.89 -2.58 17.64
CA GLY A 61 7.06 -1.99 18.30
C GLY A 61 8.42 -2.39 17.72
N ILE A 62 8.47 -3.41 16.87
CA ILE A 62 9.72 -3.94 16.31
C ILE A 62 10.27 -3.05 15.19
N THR A 63 11.60 -3.11 15.01
CA THR A 63 12.27 -2.43 13.90
C THR A 63 12.77 -3.45 12.89
N MET A 64 12.56 -3.18 11.61
CA MET A 64 13.09 -3.99 10.52
C MET A 64 14.20 -3.24 9.80
N VAL A 65 15.31 -3.90 9.61
CA VAL A 65 16.48 -3.33 8.94
C VAL A 65 16.82 -4.20 7.76
N ASN A 66 16.72 -3.59 6.59
CA ASN A 66 17.13 -4.13 5.32
C ASN A 66 16.50 -5.52 5.00
N PRO A 67 15.16 -5.66 5.10
CA PRO A 67 14.49 -6.84 4.56
C PRO A 67 14.82 -6.94 3.06
N GLN A 68 15.01 -8.17 2.56
CA GLN A 68 15.34 -8.39 1.15
C GLN A 68 14.10 -8.31 0.24
N HIS A 69 12.91 -8.36 0.83
CA HIS A 69 11.61 -8.22 0.21
C HIS A 69 10.67 -7.50 1.18
N TYR A 70 9.42 -7.81 1.27
CA TYR A 70 8.43 -7.11 2.11
C TYR A 70 8.81 -7.01 3.61
N THR A 71 8.52 -5.88 4.19
CA THR A 71 8.63 -5.65 5.64
C THR A 71 7.55 -6.45 6.39
N VAL A 72 6.28 -6.25 6.03
CA VAL A 72 5.15 -7.04 6.48
C VAL A 72 4.36 -7.51 5.26
N PHE A 73 4.05 -8.77 5.20
CA PHE A 73 3.30 -9.39 4.14
C PHE A 73 2.04 -10.04 4.70
N GLY A 74 0.90 -9.76 4.10
CA GLY A 74 -0.39 -10.38 4.44
C GLY A 74 -1.02 -11.07 3.23
N GLY A 75 -1.50 -12.30 3.43
CA GLY A 75 -2.23 -13.04 2.40
C GLY A 75 -3.46 -13.74 2.98
N GLU A 76 -4.66 -13.45 2.44
CA GLU A 76 -5.94 -14.08 2.80
C GLU A 76 -6.16 -14.19 4.33
N SER A 77 -5.88 -13.07 5.03
CA SER A 77 -5.88 -12.99 6.49
C SER A 77 -6.80 -11.88 6.99
N SER A 78 -7.18 -11.92 8.28
CA SER A 78 -8.09 -10.94 8.87
C SER A 78 -7.75 -10.59 10.32
N ASP A 79 -8.32 -9.48 10.79
CA ASP A 79 -8.08 -8.93 12.14
C ASP A 79 -6.57 -8.72 12.37
N ILE A 80 -5.94 -7.97 11.47
CA ILE A 80 -4.50 -7.69 11.52
C ILE A 80 -4.29 -6.29 12.09
N THR A 81 -3.42 -6.17 13.07
CA THR A 81 -2.94 -4.88 13.57
C THR A 81 -1.44 -4.79 13.42
N VAL A 82 -0.98 -3.76 12.70
CA VAL A 82 0.45 -3.43 12.55
C VAL A 82 0.63 -2.02 13.10
N ARG A 83 1.39 -1.88 14.19
CA ARG A 83 1.57 -0.56 14.80
C ARG A 83 2.93 -0.35 15.44
N ASN A 84 3.33 0.92 15.55
CA ASN A 84 4.59 1.34 16.16
C ASN A 84 5.84 0.65 15.56
N ILE A 85 5.77 0.16 14.34
CA ILE A 85 6.92 -0.45 13.67
C ILE A 85 7.74 0.59 12.90
N LYS A 86 8.99 0.25 12.63
CA LYS A 86 9.88 1.00 11.75
C LYS A 86 10.51 0.06 10.75
N SER A 87 10.65 0.51 9.50
CA SER A 87 11.37 -0.24 8.48
C SER A 87 12.33 0.66 7.73
N PHE A 88 13.49 0.11 7.42
CA PHE A 88 14.52 0.73 6.59
C PHE A 88 15.03 -0.32 5.62
N SER A 89 14.77 -0.16 4.33
CA SER A 89 15.23 -1.09 3.29
C SER A 89 15.87 -0.36 2.13
N ARG A 90 16.75 -1.07 1.40
CA ARG A 90 17.45 -0.59 0.21
C ARG A 90 17.53 -1.62 -0.91
N HIS A 91 16.98 -2.81 -0.73
CA HIS A 91 16.93 -3.80 -1.78
C HIS A 91 15.80 -3.48 -2.76
N GLY A 92 16.02 -3.63 -4.04
CA GLY A 92 14.93 -3.61 -5.02
C GLY A 92 13.82 -4.59 -4.65
N TRP A 93 12.56 -4.24 -4.89
CA TRP A 93 11.38 -5.02 -4.52
C TRP A 93 11.17 -5.17 -2.99
N SER A 94 11.71 -4.26 -2.20
CA SER A 94 11.61 -4.28 -0.75
C SER A 94 10.55 -3.29 -0.28
N ASP A 95 9.30 -3.68 -0.48
CA ASP A 95 8.12 -2.94 -0.10
C ASP A 95 7.96 -2.88 1.44
N GLY A 96 7.13 -1.98 1.90
CA GLY A 96 6.79 -1.86 3.31
C GLY A 96 5.73 -2.90 3.73
N ILE A 97 4.47 -2.55 3.59
CA ILE A 97 3.36 -3.42 4.00
C ILE A 97 2.53 -3.79 2.78
N ASP A 98 2.58 -5.04 2.38
CA ASP A 98 1.81 -5.60 1.27
C ASP A 98 0.72 -6.54 1.76
N LEU A 99 -0.53 -6.23 1.44
CA LEU A 99 -1.69 -7.01 1.84
C LEU A 99 -2.46 -7.51 0.63
N MET A 100 -2.66 -8.82 0.54
CA MET A 100 -3.37 -9.49 -0.54
C MET A 100 -4.60 -10.21 0.00
N SER A 101 -5.80 -9.85 -0.47
CA SER A 101 -7.05 -10.46 0.00
C SER A 101 -7.22 -10.42 1.53
N CYS A 102 -6.84 -9.30 2.14
CA CYS A 102 -6.92 -9.11 3.59
C CYS A 102 -8.11 -8.22 3.99
N ARG A 103 -8.61 -8.41 5.22
CA ARG A 103 -9.70 -7.61 5.74
C ARG A 103 -9.57 -7.34 7.24
N ASP A 104 -10.28 -6.30 7.68
CA ASP A 104 -10.28 -5.89 9.09
C ASP A 104 -8.85 -5.59 9.55
N VAL A 105 -8.21 -4.62 8.88
CA VAL A 105 -6.79 -4.30 9.07
C VAL A 105 -6.64 -2.90 9.67
N THR A 106 -5.77 -2.78 10.65
CA THR A 106 -5.33 -1.49 11.20
C THR A 106 -3.81 -1.37 11.08
N ILE A 107 -3.37 -0.30 10.39
CA ILE A 107 -1.96 0.09 10.28
C ILE A 107 -1.84 1.46 10.94
N ASP A 108 -1.04 1.58 12.00
CA ASP A 108 -1.05 2.80 12.79
C ASP A 108 0.31 3.15 13.39
N ASN A 109 0.64 4.45 13.35
CA ASN A 109 1.88 5.00 13.91
C ASN A 109 3.12 4.23 13.45
N ILE A 110 3.36 4.20 12.15
CA ILE A 110 4.48 3.48 11.54
C ILE A 110 5.45 4.45 10.88
N PHE A 111 6.69 4.01 10.70
CA PHE A 111 7.68 4.67 9.87
C PHE A 111 8.21 3.67 8.85
N LEU A 112 8.07 3.98 7.58
CA LEU A 112 8.55 3.15 6.47
C LEU A 112 9.47 3.98 5.57
N ARG A 113 10.72 3.57 5.43
CA ARG A 113 11.59 3.96 4.33
C ARG A 113 11.93 2.72 3.53
N ASN A 114 11.33 2.62 2.35
CA ASN A 114 11.40 1.43 1.51
C ASN A 114 11.88 1.78 0.11
N SER A 115 12.58 0.84 -0.52
CA SER A 115 13.08 0.98 -1.89
C SER A 115 12.06 0.57 -2.95
N ASP A 116 10.82 0.36 -2.56
CA ASP A 116 9.66 0.10 -3.40
C ASP A 116 8.41 0.62 -2.67
N ASP A 117 7.20 0.16 -2.99
CA ASP A 117 5.96 0.66 -2.40
C ASP A 117 5.98 0.65 -0.86
N CYS A 118 5.55 1.74 -0.21
CA CYS A 118 5.45 1.73 1.25
C CYS A 118 4.26 0.94 1.76
N ILE A 119 3.07 1.17 1.20
CA ILE A 119 1.84 0.42 1.55
C ILE A 119 1.13 0.03 0.28
N ALA A 120 1.03 -1.28 0.03
CA ALA A 120 0.34 -1.84 -1.11
C ALA A 120 -0.85 -2.73 -0.69
N LEU A 121 -2.01 -2.47 -1.30
CA LEU A 121 -3.24 -3.21 -1.05
C LEU A 121 -3.73 -3.85 -2.34
N TYR A 122 -3.80 -5.17 -2.36
CA TYR A 122 -4.23 -5.95 -3.51
C TYR A 122 -5.42 -6.83 -3.18
N ASN A 123 -6.18 -7.21 -4.19
CA ASN A 123 -7.12 -8.32 -4.16
C ASN A 123 -6.36 -9.63 -4.41
N HIS A 124 -6.90 -10.54 -5.21
CA HIS A 124 -6.19 -11.77 -5.55
C HIS A 124 -4.80 -11.48 -6.14
N ARG A 125 -3.81 -12.12 -5.58
CA ARG A 125 -2.46 -12.22 -6.15
C ARG A 125 -1.87 -13.58 -5.78
N TRP A 126 -1.21 -14.24 -6.73
CA TRP A 126 -0.66 -15.57 -6.61
C TRP A 126 -1.72 -16.62 -6.21
N TRP A 127 -1.71 -17.11 -4.98
CA TRP A 127 -2.65 -18.10 -4.44
C TRP A 127 -3.55 -17.56 -3.32
N TYR A 128 -3.53 -16.25 -3.09
CA TYR A 128 -4.43 -15.58 -2.14
C TYR A 128 -5.64 -15.04 -2.89
N TRP A 129 -6.84 -15.43 -2.46
CA TRP A 129 -8.09 -15.21 -3.18
C TRP A 129 -9.05 -14.34 -2.39
N GLY A 130 -9.75 -13.48 -3.08
CA GLY A 130 -10.78 -12.63 -2.53
C GLY A 130 -10.45 -11.15 -2.58
N GLY A 131 -11.41 -10.32 -2.15
CA GLY A 131 -11.25 -8.89 -2.06
C GLY A 131 -10.64 -8.43 -0.75
N SER A 132 -10.13 -7.21 -0.74
CA SER A 132 -9.61 -6.54 0.45
C SER A 132 -10.57 -5.46 0.94
N ARG A 133 -10.80 -5.35 2.25
CA ARG A 133 -11.74 -4.37 2.80
C ARG A 133 -11.57 -4.10 4.29
N HIS A 134 -12.24 -3.03 4.76
CA HIS A 134 -12.19 -2.56 6.14
C HIS A 134 -10.75 -2.32 6.59
N ILE A 135 -10.04 -1.43 5.88
CA ILE A 135 -8.64 -1.13 6.14
C ILE A 135 -8.52 0.29 6.64
N ARG A 136 -7.85 0.47 7.76
CA ARG A 136 -7.59 1.76 8.39
C ARG A 136 -6.09 1.97 8.51
N ILE A 137 -5.61 3.07 7.92
CA ILE A 137 -4.20 3.45 7.92
C ILE A 137 -4.12 4.83 8.55
N GLY A 138 -3.35 4.97 9.62
CA GLY A 138 -3.21 6.25 10.31
C GLY A 138 -1.82 6.53 10.83
N ARG A 139 -1.47 7.81 10.94
CA ARG A 139 -0.21 8.29 11.54
C ARG A 139 1.03 7.62 10.97
N ALA A 140 1.00 7.34 9.67
CA ALA A 140 2.15 6.77 8.96
C ALA A 140 3.10 7.88 8.49
N LYS A 141 4.40 7.60 8.59
CA LYS A 141 5.47 8.39 7.99
C LYS A 141 6.12 7.55 6.91
N LEU A 142 6.02 8.01 5.67
CA LEU A 142 6.34 7.22 4.49
C LEU A 142 7.44 7.90 3.68
N TRP A 143 8.41 7.11 3.27
CA TRP A 143 9.49 7.50 2.37
C TRP A 143 9.69 6.38 1.35
N ALA A 144 9.24 6.57 0.13
CA ALA A 144 9.45 5.65 -0.97
C ALA A 144 10.70 6.09 -1.75
N ASP A 145 11.79 5.33 -1.65
CA ASP A 145 13.03 5.62 -2.42
C ASP A 145 12.81 5.30 -3.92
N VAL A 146 11.83 4.42 -4.24
CA VAL A 146 11.33 4.09 -5.58
C VAL A 146 9.87 3.68 -5.44
N ALA A 147 9.04 3.96 -6.42
CA ALA A 147 7.61 3.62 -6.48
C ALA A 147 6.73 4.46 -5.53
N HIS A 148 5.75 3.87 -4.83
CA HIS A 148 4.64 4.65 -4.27
C HIS A 148 4.56 4.62 -2.74
N PRO A 149 4.25 5.75 -2.08
CA PRO A 149 3.80 5.73 -0.70
C PRO A 149 2.52 4.92 -0.50
N PHE A 150 1.54 5.05 -1.42
CA PHE A 150 0.28 4.31 -1.42
C PHE A 150 0.02 3.72 -2.80
N ASN A 151 -0.04 2.38 -2.89
CA ASN A 151 -0.34 1.65 -4.13
C ASN A 151 -1.51 0.68 -3.92
N PHE A 152 -2.70 1.03 -4.39
CA PHE A 152 -3.93 0.28 -4.14
C PHE A 152 -4.52 -0.29 -5.42
N GLY A 153 -4.76 -1.62 -5.42
CA GLY A 153 -5.38 -2.33 -6.52
C GLY A 153 -4.40 -3.10 -7.39
N CYS A 154 -4.35 -2.85 -8.68
CA CYS A 154 -3.56 -3.52 -9.72
C CYS A 154 -3.92 -4.99 -9.91
N HIS A 155 -3.66 -5.86 -8.93
CA HIS A 155 -3.85 -7.31 -9.02
C HIS A 155 -5.23 -7.77 -8.57
N GLY A 156 -5.81 -8.75 -9.27
CA GLY A 156 -7.10 -9.34 -8.98
C GLY A 156 -7.34 -10.68 -9.68
N ASP A 157 -8.54 -11.24 -9.54
CA ASP A 157 -8.92 -12.49 -10.22
C ASP A 157 -9.48 -12.21 -11.63
N ASP A 158 -8.64 -12.38 -12.62
CA ASP A 158 -9.01 -12.26 -14.04
C ASP A 158 -10.09 -13.26 -14.51
N ARG A 159 -10.27 -14.36 -13.77
CA ARG A 159 -11.28 -15.40 -14.05
C ARG A 159 -12.63 -15.06 -13.42
N SER A 160 -12.68 -14.21 -12.43
CA SER A 160 -13.90 -13.79 -11.77
C SER A 160 -14.83 -13.09 -12.77
N ARG A 161 -16.07 -13.56 -12.88
CA ARG A 161 -17.07 -12.95 -13.78
C ARG A 161 -17.43 -11.53 -13.36
N ARG A 162 -17.42 -11.24 -12.04
CA ARG A 162 -17.79 -9.94 -11.48
C ARG A 162 -16.60 -9.10 -11.06
N GLY A 163 -15.41 -9.66 -11.02
CA GLY A 163 -14.23 -9.07 -10.41
C GLY A 163 -14.29 -9.07 -8.87
N GLU A 164 -13.17 -8.89 -8.25
CA GLU A 164 -13.05 -8.73 -6.81
C GLU A 164 -13.19 -7.25 -6.42
N VAL A 165 -13.45 -7.00 -5.15
CA VAL A 165 -13.67 -5.65 -4.64
C VAL A 165 -12.61 -5.30 -3.59
N LEU A 166 -11.91 -4.18 -3.83
CA LEU A 166 -11.13 -3.49 -2.80
C LEU A 166 -11.96 -2.30 -2.35
N SER A 167 -12.32 -2.23 -1.08
CA SER A 167 -13.22 -1.19 -0.58
C SER A 167 -13.09 -0.90 0.90
N ASP A 168 -13.70 0.20 1.33
CA ASP A 168 -13.70 0.68 2.71
C ASP A 168 -12.27 0.79 3.24
N VAL A 169 -11.50 1.66 2.57
CA VAL A 169 -10.13 2.00 2.92
C VAL A 169 -10.10 3.46 3.36
N VAL A 170 -9.64 3.71 4.58
CA VAL A 170 -9.47 5.06 5.10
C VAL A 170 -8.03 5.29 5.52
N VAL A 171 -7.43 6.34 4.98
CA VAL A 171 -6.05 6.76 5.26
C VAL A 171 -6.09 8.16 5.89
N THR A 172 -5.57 8.29 7.10
CA THR A 172 -5.64 9.58 7.82
C THR A 172 -4.32 9.95 8.52
N ASP A 173 -4.11 11.25 8.68
CA ASP A 173 -3.03 11.78 9.53
C ASP A 173 -1.63 11.28 9.14
N CYS A 174 -1.32 11.19 7.85
CA CYS A 174 -0.05 10.66 7.36
C CYS A 174 0.89 11.77 6.87
N ASP A 175 2.19 11.48 6.94
CA ASP A 175 3.25 12.30 6.36
C ASP A 175 3.95 11.49 5.25
N VAL A 176 3.99 12.00 4.04
CA VAL A 176 4.87 11.52 2.98
C VAL A 176 6.09 12.41 2.97
N LEU A 177 7.22 11.87 3.38
CA LEU A 177 8.47 12.62 3.56
C LEU A 177 9.25 12.75 2.24
N ASN A 178 9.18 11.72 1.41
CA ASN A 178 9.77 11.71 0.07
C ASN A 178 9.17 10.63 -0.81
N GLU A 179 9.22 10.85 -2.12
CA GLU A 179 8.82 9.90 -3.16
C GLU A 179 9.65 10.11 -4.41
N ASP A 180 10.11 9.01 -5.03
CA ASP A 180 10.74 9.00 -6.35
C ASP A 180 10.11 7.87 -7.19
N GLY A 181 9.10 8.24 -7.96
CA GLY A 181 8.37 7.25 -8.77
C GLY A 181 7.23 7.82 -9.58
N ASP A 182 6.12 7.10 -9.65
CA ASP A 182 4.99 7.43 -10.52
C ASP A 182 3.87 8.25 -9.83
N GLY A 183 3.93 8.42 -8.52
CA GLY A 183 2.95 9.24 -7.82
C GLY A 183 2.63 8.79 -6.40
N ILE A 184 2.15 9.75 -5.60
CA ILE A 184 1.86 9.56 -4.17
C ILE A 184 0.64 8.63 -3.97
N PHE A 185 -0.49 9.03 -4.60
CA PHE A 185 -1.74 8.30 -4.49
C PHE A 185 -1.95 7.48 -5.76
N SER A 186 -1.41 6.25 -5.77
CA SER A 186 -1.55 5.32 -6.88
C SER A 186 -2.75 4.40 -6.64
N VAL A 187 -3.84 4.61 -7.37
CA VAL A 187 -5.04 3.77 -7.35
C VAL A 187 -5.19 3.13 -8.73
N ARG A 188 -4.75 1.88 -8.84
CA ARG A 188 -4.66 1.16 -10.11
C ARG A 188 -5.64 0.00 -10.15
N CYS A 189 -6.48 -0.07 -11.15
CA CYS A 189 -7.50 -1.10 -11.29
C CYS A 189 -7.21 -1.98 -12.50
N GLY A 190 -6.65 -3.16 -12.27
CA GLY A 190 -6.42 -4.22 -13.25
C GLY A 190 -7.23 -5.48 -12.92
N ASP A 191 -7.08 -6.55 -13.73
CA ASP A 191 -7.62 -7.89 -13.49
C ASP A 191 -9.10 -7.94 -13.07
N LYS A 192 -9.95 -7.18 -13.77
CA LYS A 192 -11.40 -7.07 -13.48
C LYS A 192 -11.76 -6.56 -12.09
N ASN A 193 -10.81 -6.03 -11.33
CA ASN A 193 -11.09 -5.45 -10.04
C ASN A 193 -12.15 -4.33 -10.12
N ARG A 194 -12.76 -4.08 -8.99
CA ARG A 194 -13.56 -2.89 -8.70
C ARG A 194 -13.03 -2.28 -7.41
N LEU A 195 -12.54 -1.05 -7.52
CA LEU A 195 -12.04 -0.29 -6.39
C LEU A 195 -13.06 0.79 -6.03
N ARG A 196 -13.41 0.91 -4.76
CA ARG A 196 -14.38 1.91 -4.31
C ARG A 196 -14.29 2.20 -2.83
N ASP A 197 -14.86 3.34 -2.43
CA ASP A 197 -14.93 3.71 -1.02
C ASP A 197 -13.51 3.77 -0.41
N ILE A 198 -12.69 4.66 -1.01
CA ILE A 198 -11.28 4.87 -0.64
C ILE A 198 -11.10 6.34 -0.29
N HIS A 199 -10.73 6.64 0.93
CA HIS A 199 -10.68 7.99 1.44
C HIS A 199 -9.32 8.32 2.04
N PHE A 200 -8.75 9.45 1.60
CA PHE A 200 -7.51 10.01 2.11
C PHE A 200 -7.82 11.36 2.78
N GLU A 201 -7.44 11.53 4.04
CA GLU A 201 -7.70 12.74 4.81
C GLU A 201 -6.50 13.17 5.65
N ASN A 202 -6.21 14.47 5.67
CA ASN A 202 -5.12 15.07 6.44
C ASN A 202 -3.75 14.44 6.15
N ILE A 203 -3.32 14.56 4.89
CA ILE A 203 -2.03 14.05 4.43
C ILE A 203 -1.11 15.21 4.09
N ARG A 204 0.07 15.22 4.66
CA ARG A 204 1.14 16.18 4.37
C ARG A 204 2.19 15.52 3.49
N ILE A 205 2.61 16.21 2.43
CA ILE A 205 3.60 15.72 1.47
C ILE A 205 4.72 16.75 1.46
N GLU A 206 5.92 16.33 1.89
CA GLU A 206 7.07 17.23 2.04
C GLU A 206 7.87 17.33 0.75
N GLU A 207 8.16 16.20 0.08
CA GLU A 207 8.98 16.20 -1.11
C GLU A 207 8.55 15.10 -2.10
N ILE A 208 8.74 15.40 -3.38
CA ILE A 208 8.67 14.46 -4.50
C ILE A 208 9.91 14.71 -5.35
N GLU A 209 10.73 13.70 -5.59
CA GLU A 209 11.89 13.83 -6.49
C GLU A 209 11.45 13.85 -7.96
N ARG A 210 10.44 13.02 -8.29
CA ARG A 210 9.74 13.06 -9.57
C ARG A 210 8.48 12.22 -9.51
N GLY A 211 7.31 12.82 -9.52
CA GLY A 211 6.06 12.06 -9.49
C GLY A 211 4.82 12.93 -9.59
N ALA A 212 3.66 12.30 -9.68
CA ALA A 212 2.37 12.95 -9.65
C ALA A 212 1.79 12.93 -8.24
N LEU A 213 0.95 13.90 -7.90
CA LEU A 213 0.17 13.80 -6.67
C LEU A 213 -0.85 12.67 -6.79
N PHE A 214 -1.60 12.62 -7.87
CA PHE A 214 -2.69 11.67 -8.06
C PHE A 214 -2.53 10.88 -9.35
N SER A 215 -2.64 9.54 -9.26
CA SER A 215 -2.65 8.64 -10.41
C SER A 215 -3.74 7.58 -10.23
N LEU A 216 -4.90 7.82 -10.85
CA LEU A 216 -6.08 6.94 -10.76
C LEU A 216 -6.35 6.33 -12.12
N ARG A 217 -6.13 5.02 -12.27
CA ARG A 217 -6.16 4.38 -13.59
C ARG A 217 -6.95 3.08 -13.58
N VAL A 218 -7.98 2.98 -14.42
CA VAL A 218 -8.48 1.67 -14.87
C VAL A 218 -7.61 1.26 -16.05
N LEU A 219 -6.88 0.16 -15.91
CA LEU A 219 -5.78 -0.17 -16.81
C LEU A 219 -5.72 -1.67 -17.17
N PHE A 220 -4.91 -1.95 -18.16
CA PHE A 220 -4.35 -3.25 -18.47
C PHE A 220 -2.84 -3.09 -18.70
N SER A 221 -2.05 -3.68 -17.84
CA SER A 221 -0.60 -3.75 -17.98
C SER A 221 -0.19 -5.18 -18.35
N GLU A 222 0.43 -5.36 -19.51
CA GLU A 222 0.91 -6.69 -19.96
C GLU A 222 1.87 -7.33 -18.97
N LYS A 223 2.58 -6.53 -18.18
CA LYS A 223 3.53 -6.99 -17.17
C LYS A 223 2.83 -7.55 -15.92
N TYR A 224 1.71 -6.94 -15.52
CA TYR A 224 1.10 -7.21 -14.21
C TYR A 224 -0.29 -7.82 -14.27
N ASN A 225 -1.01 -7.68 -15.39
CA ASN A 225 -2.40 -8.05 -15.51
C ASN A 225 -2.64 -9.08 -16.61
N ARG A 226 -3.75 -9.82 -16.47
CA ARG A 226 -4.27 -10.73 -17.49
C ARG A 226 -5.56 -10.23 -18.11
N ALA A 227 -6.20 -9.26 -17.48
CA ALA A 227 -7.39 -8.59 -17.95
C ALA A 227 -7.40 -7.12 -17.50
N PRO A 228 -8.10 -6.23 -18.21
CA PRO A 228 -8.32 -4.88 -17.74
C PRO A 228 -9.15 -4.87 -16.44
N GLY A 229 -8.99 -3.80 -15.65
CA GLY A 229 -9.86 -3.51 -14.51
C GLY A 229 -11.29 -3.16 -14.93
N ASN A 230 -12.21 -3.14 -13.97
CA ASN A 230 -13.60 -2.77 -14.24
C ASN A 230 -13.91 -1.32 -13.86
N SER A 231 -13.61 -0.89 -12.63
CA SER A 231 -13.96 0.46 -12.22
C SER A 231 -13.19 0.94 -10.99
N ILE A 232 -13.01 2.26 -10.91
CA ILE A 232 -12.65 2.98 -9.70
C ILE A 232 -13.78 3.97 -9.42
N ARG A 233 -14.34 3.96 -8.20
CA ARG A 233 -15.44 4.86 -7.82
C ARG A 233 -15.34 5.29 -6.37
N ASP A 234 -15.92 6.44 -6.06
CA ASP A 234 -16.01 6.92 -4.69
C ASP A 234 -14.64 6.96 -4.02
N VAL A 235 -13.75 7.82 -4.55
CA VAL A 235 -12.43 8.10 -3.99
C VAL A 235 -12.36 9.57 -3.62
N SER A 236 -11.98 9.86 -2.39
CA SER A 236 -11.87 11.23 -1.92
C SER A 236 -10.49 11.59 -1.38
N PHE A 237 -10.10 12.82 -1.65
CA PHE A 237 -8.88 13.46 -1.16
C PHE A 237 -9.26 14.73 -0.42
N LYS A 238 -9.08 14.74 0.90
CA LYS A 238 -9.44 15.86 1.75
C LYS A 238 -8.27 16.29 2.62
N ASP A 239 -8.07 17.60 2.72
CA ASP A 239 -6.97 18.19 3.49
C ASP A 239 -5.61 17.59 3.08
N ILE A 240 -5.28 17.67 1.80
CA ILE A 240 -4.01 17.18 1.22
C ILE A 240 -3.11 18.38 0.94
N HIS A 241 -1.91 18.39 1.51
CA HIS A 241 -1.01 19.53 1.42
C HIS A 241 0.38 19.10 0.95
N PHE A 242 0.77 19.59 -0.24
CA PHE A 242 2.13 19.45 -0.77
C PHE A 242 2.91 20.73 -0.51
N THR A 243 4.16 20.60 -0.03
CA THR A 243 5.03 21.72 0.34
C THR A 243 6.44 21.66 -0.27
N GLY A 244 6.67 20.73 -1.20
CA GLY A 244 7.98 20.53 -1.85
C GLY A 244 8.22 21.38 -3.10
N ASP A 245 9.20 20.99 -3.90
CA ASP A 245 9.53 21.66 -5.16
C ASP A 245 8.53 21.28 -6.26
N GLU A 246 7.72 22.25 -6.70
CA GLU A 246 6.74 22.04 -7.79
C GLU A 246 7.38 21.66 -9.13
N SER A 247 8.67 21.95 -9.35
CA SER A 247 9.34 21.58 -10.61
C SER A 247 9.53 20.09 -10.77
N HIS A 248 9.42 19.33 -9.70
CA HIS A 248 9.48 17.87 -9.68
C HIS A 248 8.14 17.20 -9.95
N LEU A 249 7.03 17.95 -9.86
CA LEU A 249 5.70 17.43 -10.12
C LEU A 249 5.51 17.18 -11.62
N ILE A 250 5.09 15.97 -11.95
CA ILE A 250 4.47 15.68 -13.24
C ILE A 250 2.95 15.81 -13.13
N PRO A 251 2.24 16.05 -14.23
CA PRO A 251 0.78 16.16 -14.19
C PRO A 251 0.13 14.92 -13.58
N SER A 252 -0.81 15.14 -12.66
CA SER A 252 -1.69 14.09 -12.15
C SER A 252 -2.56 13.51 -13.28
N ASP A 253 -3.01 12.27 -13.17
CA ASP A 253 -3.87 11.68 -14.19
C ASP A 253 -5.04 10.86 -13.66
N ILE A 254 -6.15 10.98 -14.38
CA ILE A 254 -7.32 10.11 -14.24
C ILE A 254 -7.55 9.43 -15.57
N THR A 255 -7.33 8.10 -15.61
CA THR A 255 -7.36 7.33 -16.85
C THR A 255 -8.49 6.31 -16.82
N HIS A 256 -9.45 6.46 -17.75
CA HIS A 256 -10.43 5.43 -18.06
C HIS A 256 -9.82 4.40 -18.99
N TYR A 257 -10.22 3.13 -18.88
CA TYR A 257 -9.80 2.13 -19.86
C TYR A 257 -10.60 2.27 -21.17
N ASP A 258 -11.93 2.41 -21.06
CA ASP A 258 -12.86 2.63 -22.17
C ASP A 258 -14.17 3.32 -21.69
N ALA A 259 -15.20 3.31 -22.52
CA ALA A 259 -16.48 3.96 -22.20
C ALA A 259 -17.25 3.31 -21.02
N GLU A 260 -16.99 2.04 -20.72
CA GLU A 260 -17.68 1.28 -19.66
C GLU A 260 -16.84 1.15 -18.40
N ARG A 261 -15.52 1.04 -18.55
CA ARG A 261 -14.56 0.81 -17.49
C ARG A 261 -13.87 2.11 -17.08
N ARG A 262 -14.46 2.76 -16.11
CA ARG A 262 -14.18 4.17 -15.81
C ARG A 262 -13.70 4.42 -14.39
N VAL A 263 -13.10 5.59 -14.23
CA VAL A 263 -12.88 6.23 -12.94
C VAL A 263 -13.98 7.27 -12.75
N GLU A 264 -14.77 7.17 -11.69
CA GLU A 264 -15.94 8.02 -11.44
C GLU A 264 -16.03 8.41 -9.96
N ASP A 265 -16.76 9.47 -9.67
CA ASP A 265 -17.04 9.93 -8.31
C ASP A 265 -15.75 10.22 -7.51
N ILE A 266 -14.85 11.04 -8.09
CA ILE A 266 -13.60 11.46 -7.45
C ILE A 266 -13.78 12.88 -6.91
N THR A 267 -13.45 13.08 -5.64
CA THR A 267 -13.60 14.38 -4.98
C THR A 267 -12.29 14.89 -4.39
N PHE A 268 -12.08 16.20 -4.51
CA PHE A 268 -10.94 16.93 -3.98
C PHE A 268 -11.46 18.06 -3.09
N GLU A 269 -11.15 18.04 -1.80
CA GLU A 269 -11.55 19.07 -0.84
C GLU A 269 -10.32 19.57 -0.09
N ASN A 270 -10.11 20.89 -0.10
CA ASN A 270 -8.98 21.54 0.56
C ASN A 270 -7.61 20.92 0.19
N VAL A 271 -7.38 20.70 -1.08
CA VAL A 271 -6.08 20.24 -1.61
C VAL A 271 -5.24 21.46 -1.97
N THR A 272 -3.98 21.50 -1.52
CA THR A 272 -3.08 22.64 -1.79
C THR A 272 -1.69 22.20 -2.24
N VAL A 273 -1.10 23.01 -3.11
CA VAL A 273 0.28 22.93 -3.57
C VAL A 273 0.98 24.23 -3.15
N ASN A 274 1.89 24.15 -2.19
CA ASN A 274 2.56 25.33 -1.59
C ASN A 274 1.58 26.43 -1.14
N GLY A 275 0.47 26.02 -0.51
CA GLY A 275 -0.58 26.93 -0.06
C GLY A 275 -1.53 27.45 -1.15
N ARG A 276 -1.25 27.22 -2.42
CA ARG A 276 -2.13 27.49 -3.54
C ARG A 276 -3.19 26.40 -3.65
N PRO A 277 -4.48 26.70 -3.83
CA PRO A 277 -5.49 25.69 -4.11
C PRO A 277 -5.13 24.88 -5.36
N PHE A 278 -5.25 23.57 -5.27
CA PHE A 278 -5.15 22.65 -6.40
C PHE A 278 -6.40 22.75 -7.27
N ASP A 279 -6.22 22.88 -8.58
CA ASP A 279 -7.31 22.98 -9.56
C ASP A 279 -7.40 21.69 -10.39
N PRO A 280 -8.32 20.76 -10.05
CA PRO A 280 -8.44 19.50 -10.77
C PRO A 280 -8.73 19.63 -12.27
N GLU A 281 -9.38 20.73 -12.70
CA GLU A 281 -9.69 20.95 -14.11
C GLU A 281 -8.44 21.31 -14.93
N ARG A 282 -7.41 21.85 -14.29
CA ARG A 282 -6.16 22.30 -14.92
C ARG A 282 -4.98 21.38 -14.66
N GLU A 283 -4.94 20.75 -13.49
CA GLU A 283 -3.77 20.02 -13.00
C GLU A 283 -3.92 18.51 -13.14
N ILE A 284 -5.08 18.03 -13.59
CA ILE A 284 -5.31 16.59 -13.89
C ILE A 284 -5.49 16.41 -15.40
N ILE A 285 -4.76 15.45 -15.95
CA ILE A 285 -4.96 14.98 -17.31
C ILE A 285 -6.01 13.87 -17.30
N TYR A 286 -7.18 14.16 -17.89
CA TYR A 286 -8.23 13.16 -18.09
C TYR A 286 -8.05 12.49 -19.45
N LYS A 287 -7.93 11.17 -19.47
CA LYS A 287 -7.72 10.42 -20.72
C LYS A 287 -8.46 9.08 -20.72
N THR A 288 -8.62 8.53 -21.93
CA THR A 288 -9.03 7.15 -22.14
C THR A 288 -7.90 6.42 -22.85
N SER A 289 -7.41 5.34 -22.26
CA SER A 289 -6.29 4.57 -22.82
C SER A 289 -6.43 3.10 -22.50
N THR A 290 -6.37 2.28 -23.54
CA THR A 290 -6.41 0.82 -23.44
C THR A 290 -5.04 0.21 -23.13
N VAL A 291 -3.98 1.00 -23.14
CA VAL A 291 -2.60 0.54 -22.90
C VAL A 291 -2.00 1.37 -21.78
N ASP A 292 -1.51 0.70 -20.75
CA ASP A 292 -0.64 1.31 -19.76
C ASP A 292 0.81 1.25 -20.24
N THR A 293 1.39 2.42 -20.51
CA THR A 293 2.77 2.56 -20.96
C THR A 293 3.75 2.94 -19.83
N THR A 294 3.29 2.98 -18.60
CA THR A 294 4.15 3.25 -17.45
C THR A 294 4.90 1.98 -17.06
N HIS A 295 6.21 2.10 -17.01
CA HIS A 295 7.17 1.02 -16.71
C HIS A 295 7.38 0.80 -15.24
#